data_227f8b0259806700db0a40c9258efdca
#
_entry.id   227f8b0259806700db0a40c9258efdca
#
_cell.length_a   1.000
_cell.length_b   1.000
_cell.length_c   1.000
_cell.angle_alpha   90.00
_cell.angle_beta   90.00
_cell.angle_gamma   90.00
#
_symmetry.space_group_name_H-M   'P 1'
#
loop_
_entity.id
_entity.type
_entity.pdbx_description
1 polymer ?
#
loop_
_entity_poly.entity_id
_entity_poly.type
_entity_poly.pdbx_seq_one_letter_code
_entity_poly.pdbx_strand_id
1 'polypeptide(L)'
;MHHSNHGIECKDRPDVIDQFRYLQTQWRNSLFHQSCELPQLLDQSEIAPNWQTSPITEPDDYDILVIPSLTLDQQELQKVEGVMHYEERMLFSLIRLKNPRTRLVYVTSEPLPEIIVDYYLHLLPGIPFSHARDRLLLFSAYDRSCKSLTEKILDRPRLIERIRRSLRSPKSYMVCFNSTSWERELSVRLQLPLFACDPELLYWGTKSGSREIFAQCNIPHPDGCHSVWNSQDLAEASANLWERQPHLKRMVIKLNEGFSGEGNALLNLSPIADYQPGRASHGDRVRAIKNQFQHLAFQGPGETWPTFGSRIPELGAIVEAFIEGDNKRSPSVQAQINPLGTVEILSTHDQILGGPDGQIYLGCQFPADEPYRLKIQEYGRLIGENLAQKGALERFSVDFIALPSTNSPSSDWDVFAIEINLRCGGTTHPFMTLKYLTGGFYNSEDGLFYSQKGRPKYYLASDNLQKKRYQGLLPHDLIDIIAHHNLHFDTGTETGTVFHLMGTLSEFGKLGLTNIGDSLPQCELCYQKVSSILDRETQLYNGTPTTPILPSSNVPGTPLIPH
;
A
#
# COMPACT_ATOMS: atom_id res chain seq x y z
N MET A 1 -0.97 -21.71 32.95
CA MET A 1 0.34 -22.27 32.59
C MET A 1 0.92 -21.35 31.55
N HIS A 2 2.10 -20.86 31.81
CA HIS A 2 2.73 -19.71 31.17
C HIS A 2 2.76 -19.78 29.63
N HIS A 3 1.95 -18.97 28.95
CA HIS A 3 2.24 -18.52 27.60
C HIS A 3 3.03 -17.22 27.72
N SER A 4 4.30 -17.33 27.42
CA SER A 4 5.29 -16.28 27.44
C SER A 4 4.89 -15.16 26.48
N ASN A 5 4.56 -14.02 27.06
CA ASN A 5 4.46 -12.70 26.44
C ASN A 5 5.83 -12.26 25.87
N HIS A 6 6.25 -12.80 24.71
CA HIS A 6 7.47 -12.35 24.03
C HIS A 6 7.22 -11.17 23.07
N GLY A 7 5.95 -10.76 22.86
CA GLY A 7 5.61 -9.64 21.99
C GLY A 7 5.52 -8.26 22.67
N ILE A 8 5.57 -8.19 23.98
CA ILE A 8 5.31 -6.93 24.74
C ILE A 8 6.61 -6.23 25.18
N GLU A 9 7.74 -6.94 25.28
CA GLU A 9 8.98 -6.36 25.83
C GLU A 9 9.70 -5.32 24.96
N CYS A 10 9.36 -5.19 23.67
CA CYS A 10 10.01 -4.20 22.79
C CYS A 10 9.26 -2.86 22.70
N LYS A 11 8.02 -2.80 23.18
CA LYS A 11 7.13 -1.66 22.92
C LYS A 11 7.55 -0.35 23.60
N ASP A 12 8.27 -0.40 24.72
CA ASP A 12 8.44 0.77 25.59
C ASP A 12 9.83 0.92 26.20
N ARG A 13 10.88 0.72 25.41
CA ARG A 13 12.25 1.01 25.87
C ARG A 13 12.55 2.50 25.65
N PRO A 14 12.57 3.34 26.70
CA PRO A 14 12.81 4.79 26.58
C PRO A 14 14.12 5.12 25.87
N ASP A 15 15.17 4.32 26.10
CA ASP A 15 16.47 4.47 25.46
C ASP A 15 16.41 4.32 23.92
N VAL A 16 15.59 3.40 23.41
CA VAL A 16 15.38 3.21 21.96
C VAL A 16 14.60 4.38 21.37
N ILE A 17 13.57 4.84 22.07
CA ILE A 17 12.76 5.99 21.62
C ILE A 17 13.63 7.25 21.51
N ASP A 18 14.45 7.53 22.54
CA ASP A 18 15.32 8.70 22.56
C ASP A 18 16.40 8.63 21.47
N GLN A 19 17.01 7.45 21.26
CA GLN A 19 17.97 7.25 20.16
C GLN A 19 17.31 7.41 18.79
N PHE A 20 16.10 6.87 18.60
CA PHE A 20 15.35 7.03 17.38
C PHE A 20 15.07 8.51 17.08
N ARG A 21 14.55 9.25 18.06
CA ARG A 21 14.28 10.70 17.92
C ARG A 21 15.54 11.49 17.62
N TYR A 22 16.67 11.12 18.23
CA TYR A 22 17.96 11.72 17.93
C TYR A 22 18.35 11.49 16.45
N LEU A 23 18.28 10.26 15.96
CA LEU A 23 18.59 9.94 14.55
C LEU A 23 17.70 10.72 13.57
N GLN A 24 16.40 10.80 13.85
CA GLN A 24 15.45 11.54 13.04
C GLN A 24 15.76 13.05 13.04
N THR A 25 16.12 13.61 14.17
CA THR A 25 16.47 15.03 14.29
C THR A 25 17.75 15.36 13.52
N GLN A 26 18.79 14.54 13.65
CA GLN A 26 20.05 14.72 12.92
C GLN A 26 19.82 14.67 11.40
N TRP A 27 19.01 13.74 10.94
CA TRP A 27 18.67 13.61 9.52
C TRP A 27 17.90 14.83 9.01
N ARG A 28 16.87 15.30 9.72
CA ARG A 28 16.12 16.51 9.39
C ARG A 28 17.01 17.73 9.28
N ASN A 29 17.91 17.92 10.25
CA ASN A 29 18.86 19.04 10.23
C ASN A 29 19.81 18.98 9.02
N SER A 30 20.32 17.79 8.69
CA SER A 30 21.16 17.57 7.50
C SER A 30 20.44 17.95 6.22
N LEU A 31 19.18 17.52 6.04
CA LEU A 31 18.37 17.85 4.87
C LEU A 31 18.03 19.34 4.81
N PHE A 32 17.76 19.97 5.96
CA PHE A 32 17.50 21.40 6.03
C PHE A 32 18.72 22.23 5.56
N HIS A 33 19.91 21.88 6.02
CA HIS A 33 21.14 22.56 5.57
C HIS A 33 21.36 22.39 4.06
N GLN A 34 21.16 21.19 3.52
CA GLN A 34 21.28 20.95 2.09
C GLN A 34 20.25 21.77 1.29
N SER A 35 19.02 21.91 1.78
CA SER A 35 18.00 22.72 1.10
C SER A 35 18.30 24.22 1.11
N CYS A 36 19.01 24.71 2.12
CA CYS A 36 19.44 26.10 2.19
C CYS A 36 20.64 26.41 1.26
N GLU A 37 21.46 25.41 0.95
CA GLU A 37 22.62 25.56 0.06
C GLU A 37 22.26 25.46 -1.43
N LEU A 38 21.18 24.74 -1.78
CA LEU A 38 20.76 24.52 -3.17
C LEU A 38 20.44 25.81 -3.96
N PRO A 39 19.72 26.81 -3.41
CA PRO A 39 19.41 28.05 -4.12
C PRO A 39 20.61 28.91 -4.47
N GLN A 40 21.75 28.69 -3.80
CA GLN A 40 23.00 29.44 -4.05
C GLN A 40 23.84 28.86 -5.22
N LEU A 41 23.54 27.62 -5.63
CA LEU A 41 24.30 26.89 -6.66
C LEU A 41 23.57 26.82 -8.02
N LEU A 42 22.29 27.18 -8.08
CA LEU A 42 21.50 27.13 -9.31
C LEU A 42 21.16 28.55 -9.76
N ASP A 43 21.57 28.89 -10.97
CA ASP A 43 21.13 30.12 -11.64
C ASP A 43 19.60 30.07 -11.79
N GLN A 44 18.90 31.03 -11.21
CA GLN A 44 17.42 31.06 -11.15
C GLN A 44 16.74 31.11 -12.54
N SER A 45 17.53 31.33 -13.61
CA SER A 45 17.03 31.35 -14.99
C SER A 45 16.85 29.95 -15.63
N GLU A 46 17.41 28.89 -15.04
CA GLU A 46 17.34 27.51 -15.56
C GLU A 46 16.32 26.61 -14.82
N ILE A 47 15.66 27.13 -13.81
CA ILE A 47 14.63 26.37 -13.08
C ILE A 47 13.33 26.45 -13.88
N ALA A 48 13.09 25.46 -14.71
CA ALA A 48 11.77 25.28 -15.32
C ALA A 48 10.71 25.12 -14.21
N PRO A 49 9.58 25.83 -14.31
CA PRO A 49 8.60 25.87 -13.24
C PRO A 49 7.97 24.49 -13.00
N ASN A 50 7.91 24.11 -11.74
CA ASN A 50 7.01 23.13 -11.12
C ASN A 50 7.19 21.61 -11.29
N TRP A 51 8.26 21.07 -11.86
CA TRP A 51 8.36 19.62 -12.07
C TRP A 51 9.63 18.93 -11.56
N GLN A 52 10.31 19.54 -10.62
CA GLN A 52 11.36 18.87 -9.87
C GLN A 52 10.74 18.17 -8.66
N THR A 53 10.90 16.84 -8.58
CA THR A 53 10.79 16.10 -7.32
C THR A 53 11.59 16.88 -6.29
N SER A 54 10.95 17.26 -5.17
CA SER A 54 11.66 17.98 -4.12
C SER A 54 12.94 17.22 -3.78
N PRO A 55 14.14 17.83 -3.90
CA PRO A 55 15.41 17.17 -3.56
C PRO A 55 15.44 16.67 -2.11
N ILE A 56 14.52 17.12 -1.32
CA ILE A 56 14.36 16.78 0.10
C ILE A 56 13.66 15.43 0.28
N THR A 57 12.70 15.09 -0.61
CA THR A 57 11.95 13.83 -0.51
C THR A 57 12.68 12.65 -1.13
N GLU A 58 13.54 12.89 -2.10
CA GLU A 58 14.30 11.86 -2.82
C GLU A 58 15.73 12.34 -3.13
N PRO A 59 16.60 12.44 -2.11
CA PRO A 59 17.97 12.92 -2.31
C PRO A 59 18.75 12.00 -3.25
N ASP A 60 19.48 12.59 -4.18
CA ASP A 60 20.13 11.91 -5.31
C ASP A 60 21.32 11.02 -4.95
N ASP A 61 22.10 11.37 -3.93
CA ASP A 61 23.36 10.69 -3.58
C ASP A 61 23.25 10.00 -2.23
N TYR A 62 22.27 9.10 -2.11
CA TYR A 62 22.01 8.35 -0.87
C TYR A 62 21.98 6.85 -1.13
N ASP A 63 22.34 6.10 -0.10
CA ASP A 63 22.05 4.68 -0.01
C ASP A 63 20.65 4.51 0.62
N ILE A 64 19.82 3.71 0.00
CA ILE A 64 18.46 3.46 0.47
C ILE A 64 18.38 2.02 0.92
N LEU A 65 18.13 1.82 2.22
CA LEU A 65 17.81 0.51 2.75
C LEU A 65 16.30 0.29 2.68
N VAL A 66 15.88 -0.68 1.91
CA VAL A 66 14.47 -1.07 1.75
C VAL A 66 14.19 -2.31 2.59
N ILE A 67 13.28 -2.17 3.55
CA ILE A 67 12.75 -3.24 4.39
C ILE A 67 11.26 -3.40 4.07
N PRO A 68 10.90 -4.26 3.11
CA PRO A 68 9.52 -4.42 2.66
C PRO A 68 8.69 -5.26 3.64
N SER A 69 8.98 -5.14 4.93
CA SER A 69 8.31 -5.91 5.97
C SER A 69 6.83 -5.53 6.06
N LEU A 70 5.95 -6.51 5.94
CA LEU A 70 4.57 -6.40 6.33
C LEU A 70 4.48 -6.83 7.81
N THR A 71 4.66 -5.86 8.71
CA THR A 71 4.71 -6.09 10.15
C THR A 71 3.31 -5.90 10.74
N LEU A 72 2.54 -6.98 10.72
CA LEU A 72 1.17 -7.09 11.25
C LEU A 72 1.11 -8.18 12.30
N ASP A 73 -0.01 -8.27 12.99
CA ASP A 73 -0.33 -9.42 13.84
C ASP A 73 -0.21 -10.73 13.04
N GLN A 74 0.31 -11.80 13.68
CA GLN A 74 0.54 -13.07 13.01
C GLN A 74 -0.75 -13.72 12.51
N GLN A 75 -1.87 -13.54 13.21
CA GLN A 75 -3.16 -14.08 12.77
C GLN A 75 -3.67 -13.35 11.52
N GLU A 76 -3.42 -12.05 11.42
CA GLU A 76 -3.75 -11.25 10.23
C GLU A 76 -2.84 -11.63 9.05
N LEU A 77 -1.54 -11.85 9.29
CA LEU A 77 -0.60 -12.29 8.24
C LEU A 77 -0.97 -13.66 7.64
N GLN A 78 -1.45 -14.59 8.46
CA GLN A 78 -1.85 -15.93 8.00
C GLN A 78 -3.08 -15.92 7.08
N LYS A 79 -3.92 -14.88 7.13
CA LYS A 79 -5.07 -14.72 6.23
C LYS A 79 -4.68 -14.27 4.83
N VAL A 80 -3.49 -13.68 4.67
CA VAL A 80 -3.03 -13.16 3.39
C VAL A 80 -2.38 -14.26 2.57
N GLU A 81 -3.08 -14.72 1.54
CA GLU A 81 -2.59 -15.74 0.64
C GLU A 81 -1.33 -15.28 -0.10
N GLY A 82 -0.25 -16.05 0.00
CA GLY A 82 1.04 -15.70 -0.61
C GLY A 82 1.80 -14.56 0.08
N VAL A 83 1.53 -14.31 1.38
CA VAL A 83 2.16 -13.22 2.16
C VAL A 83 3.68 -13.17 2.07
N MET A 84 4.34 -14.32 1.94
CA MET A 84 5.81 -14.41 1.80
C MET A 84 6.36 -13.66 0.58
N HIS A 85 5.55 -13.51 -0.46
CA HIS A 85 5.91 -12.80 -1.69
C HIS A 85 5.53 -11.31 -1.66
N TYR A 86 4.81 -10.85 -0.63
CA TYR A 86 4.42 -9.45 -0.53
C TYR A 86 5.61 -8.51 -0.33
N GLU A 87 6.75 -9.05 0.06
CA GLU A 87 8.03 -8.31 0.07
C GLU A 87 8.42 -7.84 -1.34
N GLU A 88 7.93 -8.45 -2.40
CA GLU A 88 8.12 -8.02 -3.79
C GLU A 88 7.39 -6.71 -4.13
N ARG A 89 6.40 -6.29 -3.33
CA ARG A 89 5.63 -5.05 -3.59
C ARG A 89 6.49 -3.79 -3.62
N MET A 90 7.61 -3.77 -2.92
CA MET A 90 8.51 -2.62 -2.90
C MET A 90 9.62 -2.69 -3.95
N LEU A 91 9.61 -3.69 -4.86
CA LEU A 91 10.61 -3.82 -5.93
C LEU A 91 10.56 -2.65 -6.94
N PHE A 92 9.48 -1.88 -7.00
CA PHE A 92 9.47 -0.62 -7.73
C PHE A 92 10.61 0.32 -7.31
N SER A 93 11.12 0.18 -6.10
CA SER A 93 12.26 0.98 -5.61
C SER A 93 13.55 0.72 -6.40
N LEU A 94 13.69 -0.44 -7.05
CA LEU A 94 14.83 -0.74 -7.92
C LEU A 94 14.89 0.24 -9.11
N ILE A 95 13.76 0.79 -9.55
CA ILE A 95 13.71 1.75 -10.65
C ILE A 95 14.46 3.06 -10.28
N ARG A 96 14.62 3.35 -8.99
CA ARG A 96 15.44 4.49 -8.52
C ARG A 96 16.92 4.37 -8.91
N LEU A 97 17.39 3.16 -9.23
CA LEU A 97 18.74 2.95 -9.74
C LEU A 97 18.99 3.57 -11.12
N LYS A 98 17.95 4.13 -11.78
CA LYS A 98 18.13 5.01 -12.94
C LYS A 98 18.99 6.23 -12.60
N ASN A 99 19.00 6.70 -11.35
CA ASN A 99 19.95 7.68 -10.89
C ASN A 99 21.31 7.02 -10.61
N PRO A 100 22.40 7.40 -11.31
CA PRO A 100 23.70 6.72 -11.21
C PRO A 100 24.38 6.90 -9.84
N ARG A 101 23.93 7.83 -9.00
CA ARG A 101 24.50 8.08 -7.66
C ARG A 101 23.77 7.33 -6.54
N THR A 102 22.54 6.87 -6.79
CA THR A 102 21.76 6.10 -5.83
C THR A 102 22.28 4.67 -5.75
N ARG A 103 22.47 4.17 -4.52
CA ARG A 103 22.65 2.75 -4.22
C ARG A 103 21.46 2.24 -3.45
N LEU A 104 21.15 0.96 -3.63
CA LEU A 104 19.98 0.35 -2.99
C LEU A 104 20.37 -0.94 -2.32
N VAL A 105 19.98 -1.07 -1.06
CA VAL A 105 20.09 -2.29 -0.28
C VAL A 105 18.68 -2.81 -0.04
N TYR A 106 18.39 -4.03 -0.53
CA TYR A 106 17.07 -4.63 -0.40
C TYR A 106 17.16 -5.91 0.42
N VAL A 107 16.34 -6.06 1.43
CA VAL A 107 16.37 -7.22 2.33
C VAL A 107 15.06 -7.96 2.25
N THR A 108 15.12 -9.30 2.16
CA THR A 108 13.95 -10.18 2.09
C THR A 108 14.05 -11.35 3.05
N SER A 109 12.93 -12.00 3.33
CA SER A 109 12.87 -13.22 4.12
C SER A 109 13.62 -14.38 3.43
N GLU A 110 13.33 -14.57 2.14
CA GLU A 110 13.97 -15.54 1.25
C GLU A 110 14.69 -14.83 0.12
N PRO A 111 15.71 -15.42 -0.51
CA PRO A 111 16.36 -14.84 -1.68
C PRO A 111 15.37 -14.60 -2.80
N LEU A 112 15.41 -13.40 -3.39
CA LEU A 112 14.63 -13.09 -4.58
C LEU A 112 15.13 -13.91 -5.77
N PRO A 113 14.23 -14.49 -6.60
CA PRO A 113 14.62 -15.10 -7.87
C PRO A 113 15.33 -14.06 -8.77
N GLU A 114 16.47 -14.47 -9.35
CA GLU A 114 17.26 -13.57 -10.20
C GLU A 114 16.45 -12.99 -11.36
N ILE A 115 15.62 -13.81 -11.99
CA ILE A 115 14.78 -13.38 -13.12
C ILE A 115 13.82 -12.24 -12.76
N ILE A 116 13.33 -12.20 -11.52
CA ILE A 116 12.46 -11.11 -11.04
C ILE A 116 13.27 -9.82 -10.85
N VAL A 117 14.48 -9.93 -10.30
CA VAL A 117 15.38 -8.78 -10.14
C VAL A 117 15.79 -8.23 -11.50
N ASP A 118 16.18 -9.11 -12.42
CA ASP A 118 16.58 -8.76 -13.78
C ASP A 118 15.44 -8.08 -14.54
N TYR A 119 14.21 -8.55 -14.37
CA TYR A 119 13.03 -7.91 -14.95
C TYR A 119 12.93 -6.43 -14.55
N TYR A 120 13.06 -6.10 -13.26
CA TYR A 120 13.02 -4.71 -12.79
C TYR A 120 14.21 -3.88 -13.28
N LEU A 121 15.40 -4.46 -13.36
CA LEU A 121 16.58 -3.76 -13.87
C LEU A 121 16.51 -3.48 -15.38
N HIS A 122 15.80 -4.31 -16.14
CA HIS A 122 15.53 -4.06 -17.56
C HIS A 122 14.50 -2.94 -17.82
N LEU A 123 13.71 -2.56 -16.80
CA LEU A 123 12.81 -1.41 -16.91
C LEU A 123 13.54 -0.07 -16.88
N LEU A 124 14.85 -0.02 -16.54
CA LEU A 124 15.60 1.21 -16.35
C LEU A 124 15.95 1.86 -17.70
N PRO A 125 15.38 3.03 -18.04
CA PRO A 125 15.68 3.68 -19.30
C PRO A 125 17.08 4.29 -19.28
N GLY A 126 17.88 3.98 -20.32
CA GLY A 126 19.16 4.65 -20.56
C GLY A 126 20.31 4.28 -19.61
N ILE A 127 20.13 3.30 -18.71
CA ILE A 127 21.17 2.84 -17.79
C ILE A 127 21.61 1.42 -18.19
N PRO A 128 22.93 1.17 -18.37
CA PRO A 128 23.42 -0.19 -18.58
C PRO A 128 23.06 -1.10 -17.39
N PHE A 129 22.55 -2.29 -17.70
CA PHE A 129 22.12 -3.26 -16.70
C PHE A 129 23.21 -3.54 -15.64
N SER A 130 24.44 -3.81 -16.06
CA SER A 130 25.57 -4.08 -15.15
C SER A 130 25.80 -2.92 -14.19
N HIS A 131 25.74 -1.68 -14.67
CA HIS A 131 25.93 -0.49 -13.85
C HIS A 131 24.85 -0.33 -12.77
N ALA A 132 23.60 -0.67 -13.09
CA ALA A 132 22.53 -0.70 -12.10
C ALA A 132 22.72 -1.86 -11.12
N ARG A 133 23.08 -3.03 -11.62
CA ARG A 133 23.30 -4.26 -10.82
C ARG A 133 24.41 -4.09 -9.77
N ASP A 134 25.51 -3.40 -10.12
CA ASP A 134 26.62 -3.14 -9.21
C ASP A 134 26.25 -2.23 -8.03
N ARG A 135 25.17 -1.48 -8.14
CA ARG A 135 24.66 -0.57 -7.10
C ARG A 135 23.50 -1.16 -6.31
N LEU A 136 23.07 -2.38 -6.63
CA LEU A 136 22.03 -3.13 -5.95
C LEU A 136 22.66 -4.21 -5.05
N LEU A 137 22.41 -4.12 -3.76
CA LEU A 137 22.81 -5.11 -2.77
C LEU A 137 21.58 -5.86 -2.25
N LEU A 138 21.57 -7.16 -2.39
CA LEU A 138 20.47 -8.02 -1.94
C LEU A 138 20.93 -8.83 -0.74
N PHE A 139 20.14 -8.78 0.33
CA PHE A 139 20.31 -9.61 1.51
C PHE A 139 19.04 -10.44 1.77
N SER A 140 19.23 -11.59 2.40
CA SER A 140 18.12 -12.45 2.81
C SER A 140 18.33 -12.96 4.22
N ALA A 141 17.23 -13.10 4.97
CA ALA A 141 17.23 -13.73 6.27
C ALA A 141 17.29 -15.26 6.21
N TYR A 142 16.97 -15.87 5.06
CA TYR A 142 16.81 -17.33 4.87
C TYR A 142 15.86 -17.93 5.90
N ASP A 143 14.67 -17.34 6.04
CA ASP A 143 13.70 -17.69 7.07
C ASP A 143 12.26 -17.62 6.53
N ARG A 144 11.61 -18.81 6.46
CA ARG A 144 10.22 -19.00 6.00
C ARG A 144 9.19 -18.98 7.13
N SER A 145 9.62 -18.68 8.36
CA SER A 145 8.68 -18.60 9.48
C SER A 145 7.63 -17.50 9.25
N CYS A 146 6.52 -17.58 9.98
CA CYS A 146 5.44 -16.59 9.90
C CYS A 146 5.76 -15.25 10.61
N LYS A 147 7.00 -15.06 11.13
CA LYS A 147 7.44 -13.78 11.68
C LYS A 147 7.51 -12.73 10.59
N SER A 148 7.36 -11.46 10.96
CA SER A 148 7.65 -10.35 10.04
C SER A 148 9.12 -10.33 9.65
N LEU A 149 9.44 -9.79 8.46
CA LEU A 149 10.83 -9.68 8.01
C LEU A 149 11.69 -8.90 9.02
N THR A 150 11.16 -7.84 9.60
CA THR A 150 11.89 -7.03 10.58
C THR A 150 12.27 -7.83 11.82
N GLU A 151 11.37 -8.66 12.36
CA GLU A 151 11.70 -9.58 13.46
C GLU A 151 12.79 -10.58 13.07
N LYS A 152 12.69 -11.15 11.85
CA LYS A 152 13.72 -12.08 11.33
C LYS A 152 15.10 -11.42 11.25
N ILE A 153 15.17 -10.15 10.85
CA ILE A 153 16.44 -9.40 10.80
C ILE A 153 16.94 -9.14 12.21
N LEU A 154 16.07 -8.73 13.15
CA LEU A 154 16.44 -8.45 14.53
C LEU A 154 16.97 -9.67 15.28
N ASP A 155 16.48 -10.86 14.96
CA ASP A 155 16.98 -12.14 15.48
C ASP A 155 18.38 -12.51 14.94
N ARG A 156 18.96 -11.74 13.99
CA ARG A 156 20.22 -12.04 13.28
C ARG A 156 21.25 -10.92 13.39
N PRO A 157 21.95 -10.78 14.52
CA PRO A 157 22.91 -9.69 14.73
C PRO A 157 24.00 -9.59 13.65
N ARG A 158 24.44 -10.73 13.10
CA ARG A 158 25.43 -10.76 12.00
C ARG A 158 24.85 -10.21 10.69
N LEU A 159 23.56 -10.40 10.42
CA LEU A 159 22.91 -9.82 9.26
C LEU A 159 22.82 -8.29 9.41
N ILE A 160 22.40 -7.81 10.59
CA ILE A 160 22.37 -6.37 10.91
C ILE A 160 23.74 -5.74 10.67
N GLU A 161 24.82 -6.36 11.17
CA GLU A 161 26.17 -5.83 10.99
C GLU A 161 26.61 -5.83 9.51
N ARG A 162 26.24 -6.86 8.73
CA ARG A 162 26.52 -6.89 7.28
C ARG A 162 25.78 -5.79 6.53
N ILE A 163 24.50 -5.58 6.86
CA ILE A 163 23.70 -4.48 6.27
C ILE A 163 24.35 -3.15 6.62
N ARG A 164 24.65 -2.89 7.90
CA ARG A 164 25.28 -1.66 8.37
C ARG A 164 26.57 -1.34 7.64
N ARG A 165 27.46 -2.34 7.45
CA ARG A 165 28.73 -2.17 6.74
C ARG A 165 28.59 -1.92 5.24
N SER A 166 27.46 -2.27 4.66
CA SER A 166 27.21 -2.07 3.22
C SER A 166 26.78 -0.64 2.87
N LEU A 167 26.37 0.14 3.88
CA LEU A 167 25.80 1.48 3.72
C LEU A 167 26.86 2.59 3.91
N ARG A 168 26.75 3.68 3.17
CA ARG A 168 27.62 4.85 3.28
C ARG A 168 27.05 5.83 4.30
N SER A 169 27.52 5.77 5.53
CA SER A 169 27.16 6.80 6.52
C SER A 169 27.89 8.13 6.23
N PRO A 170 27.25 9.31 6.36
CA PRO A 170 25.88 9.57 6.85
C PRO A 170 24.81 9.64 5.75
N LYS A 171 25.15 9.34 4.49
CA LYS A 171 24.24 9.43 3.35
C LYS A 171 23.43 8.15 3.17
N SER A 172 22.67 7.77 4.18
CA SER A 172 21.84 6.55 4.14
C SER A 172 20.58 6.76 4.95
N TYR A 173 19.47 6.15 4.50
CA TYR A 173 18.23 6.08 5.27
C TYR A 173 17.48 4.79 4.98
N MET A 174 16.61 4.41 5.90
CA MET A 174 15.76 3.23 5.80
C MET A 174 14.34 3.61 5.39
N VAL A 175 13.73 2.81 4.52
CA VAL A 175 12.30 2.86 4.18
C VAL A 175 11.67 1.51 4.48
N CYS A 176 10.39 1.50 4.86
CA CYS A 176 9.64 0.27 5.13
C CYS A 176 8.23 0.36 4.56
N PHE A 177 7.53 -0.77 4.53
CA PHE A 177 6.13 -0.81 4.09
C PHE A 177 5.21 -0.20 5.16
N ASN A 178 5.34 -0.65 6.41
CA ASN A 178 4.68 -0.06 7.58
C ASN A 178 5.68 0.04 8.74
N SER A 179 5.49 1.03 9.60
CA SER A 179 6.38 1.31 10.73
C SER A 179 5.73 0.83 12.03
N THR A 180 6.47 0.03 12.78
CA THR A 180 6.11 -0.43 14.12
C THR A 180 7.29 -0.24 15.08
N SER A 181 7.13 -0.63 16.35
CA SER A 181 8.24 -0.65 17.31
C SER A 181 9.44 -1.51 16.82
N TRP A 182 9.19 -2.52 15.99
CA TRP A 182 10.24 -3.35 15.40
C TRP A 182 11.08 -2.61 14.36
N GLU A 183 10.45 -1.84 13.46
CA GLU A 183 11.16 -1.00 12.48
C GLU A 183 11.94 0.11 13.17
N ARG A 184 11.40 0.68 14.25
CA ARG A 184 12.11 1.64 15.11
C ARG A 184 13.34 1.01 15.75
N GLU A 185 13.22 -0.16 16.38
CA GLU A 185 14.34 -0.90 16.96
C GLU A 185 15.42 -1.23 15.92
N LEU A 186 15.01 -1.66 14.72
CA LEU A 186 15.94 -1.95 13.62
C LEU A 186 16.68 -0.68 13.17
N SER A 187 15.99 0.45 13.03
CA SER A 187 16.56 1.75 12.70
C SER A 187 17.66 2.14 13.70
N VAL A 188 17.39 2.00 14.99
CA VAL A 188 18.35 2.30 16.07
C VAL A 188 19.56 1.35 16.01
N ARG A 189 19.35 0.05 15.85
CA ARG A 189 20.46 -0.92 15.74
C ARG A 189 21.34 -0.71 14.51
N LEU A 190 20.75 -0.26 13.42
CA LEU A 190 21.47 0.09 12.19
C LEU A 190 22.11 1.49 12.26
N GLN A 191 21.71 2.32 13.22
CA GLN A 191 22.09 3.74 13.32
C GLN A 191 21.70 4.52 12.05
N LEU A 192 20.51 4.24 11.52
CA LEU A 192 19.96 4.87 10.33
C LEU A 192 18.66 5.61 10.65
N PRO A 193 18.43 6.80 10.07
CA PRO A 193 17.13 7.43 10.13
C PRO A 193 16.11 6.58 9.36
N LEU A 194 14.89 6.53 9.86
CA LEU A 194 13.76 5.86 9.24
C LEU A 194 12.86 6.87 8.54
N PHE A 195 12.68 6.75 7.24
CA PHE A 195 11.70 7.53 6.51
C PHE A 195 10.36 6.79 6.54
N ALA A 196 9.67 6.90 7.65
CA ALA A 196 8.33 6.40 7.92
C ALA A 196 7.76 7.11 9.16
N CYS A 197 6.47 6.94 9.41
CA CYS A 197 5.81 7.50 10.59
C CYS A 197 6.36 6.89 11.88
N ASP A 198 6.55 7.73 12.93
CA ASP A 198 6.91 7.23 14.26
C ASP A 198 5.78 6.32 14.79
N PRO A 199 6.10 5.11 15.28
CA PRO A 199 5.10 4.21 15.86
C PRO A 199 4.24 4.83 16.98
N GLU A 200 4.72 5.83 17.72
CA GLU A 200 3.91 6.54 18.71
C GLU A 200 2.75 7.34 18.10
N LEU A 201 2.81 7.63 16.80
CA LEU A 201 1.78 8.35 16.08
C LEU A 201 0.75 7.43 15.39
N LEU A 202 0.92 6.10 15.49
CA LEU A 202 0.04 5.13 14.83
C LEU A 202 -1.43 5.25 15.26
N TYR A 203 -1.69 5.80 16.47
CA TYR A 203 -3.05 6.12 16.89
C TYR A 203 -3.83 6.91 15.83
N TRP A 204 -3.21 7.87 15.16
CA TRP A 204 -3.85 8.70 14.14
C TRP A 204 -4.25 7.93 12.87
N GLY A 205 -3.68 6.74 12.67
CA GLY A 205 -4.06 5.78 11.62
C GLY A 205 -5.09 4.74 12.07
N THR A 206 -5.53 4.74 13.34
CA THR A 206 -6.67 3.92 13.79
C THR A 206 -7.99 4.55 13.34
N LYS A 207 -9.07 3.76 13.37
CA LYS A 207 -10.41 4.28 13.02
C LYS A 207 -10.82 5.45 13.92
N SER A 208 -10.55 5.37 15.23
CA SER A 208 -10.85 6.46 16.19
C SER A 208 -9.99 7.68 15.95
N GLY A 209 -8.67 7.51 15.79
CA GLY A 209 -7.75 8.61 15.53
C GLY A 209 -8.06 9.30 14.20
N SER A 210 -8.41 8.53 13.16
CA SER A 210 -8.86 9.08 11.88
C SER A 210 -10.07 9.99 12.03
N ARG A 211 -11.09 9.55 12.77
CA ARG A 211 -12.30 10.35 13.05
C ARG A 211 -11.99 11.66 13.76
N GLU A 212 -11.06 11.63 14.73
CA GLU A 212 -10.62 12.84 15.43
C GLU A 212 -9.95 13.84 14.49
N ILE A 213 -9.07 13.36 13.59
CA ILE A 213 -8.45 14.22 12.56
C ILE A 213 -9.50 14.80 11.62
N PHE A 214 -10.46 13.99 11.13
CA PHE A 214 -11.52 14.46 10.26
C PHE A 214 -12.34 15.57 10.93
N ALA A 215 -12.70 15.40 12.21
CA ALA A 215 -13.41 16.40 12.98
C ALA A 215 -12.57 17.68 13.18
N GLN A 216 -11.26 17.56 13.51
CA GLN A 216 -10.34 18.69 13.65
C GLN A 216 -10.18 19.48 12.35
N CYS A 217 -10.23 18.79 11.20
CA CYS A 217 -10.13 19.40 9.87
C CYS A 217 -11.49 19.83 9.29
N ASN A 218 -12.59 19.66 10.01
CA ASN A 218 -13.98 19.91 9.51
C ASN A 218 -14.30 19.13 8.22
N ILE A 219 -13.78 17.93 8.07
CA ILE A 219 -14.03 17.07 6.91
C ILE A 219 -15.24 16.17 7.19
N PRO A 220 -16.22 16.10 6.26
CA PRO A 220 -17.37 15.22 6.40
C PRO A 220 -16.93 13.77 6.58
N HIS A 221 -17.50 13.09 7.57
CA HIS A 221 -17.28 11.67 7.86
C HIS A 221 -18.54 11.07 8.50
N PRO A 222 -18.75 9.75 8.48
CA PRO A 222 -19.92 9.14 9.09
C PRO A 222 -20.03 9.46 10.59
N ASP A 223 -21.23 9.73 11.09
CA ASP A 223 -21.46 9.80 12.54
C ASP A 223 -21.16 8.43 13.18
N GLY A 224 -20.65 8.43 14.40
CA GLY A 224 -20.27 7.21 15.09
C GLY A 224 -19.79 7.46 16.51
N CYS A 225 -18.99 6.55 17.03
CA CYS A 225 -18.42 6.64 18.37
C CYS A 225 -16.90 6.60 18.37
N HIS A 226 -16.30 6.93 19.52
CA HIS A 226 -14.91 6.61 19.82
C HIS A 226 -14.75 5.13 20.14
N SER A 227 -13.52 4.64 20.25
CA SER A 227 -13.24 3.25 20.59
C SER A 227 -13.92 2.80 21.88
N VAL A 228 -14.51 1.63 21.82
CA VAL A 228 -15.04 0.86 22.95
C VAL A 228 -14.30 -0.46 23.06
N TRP A 229 -14.22 -1.01 24.26
CA TRP A 229 -13.33 -2.13 24.58
C TRP A 229 -14.06 -3.40 25.04
N ASN A 230 -15.37 -3.40 24.97
CA ASN A 230 -16.21 -4.55 25.28
C ASN A 230 -17.55 -4.51 24.54
N SER A 231 -18.23 -5.62 24.49
CA SER A 231 -19.50 -5.77 23.77
C SER A 231 -20.67 -5.00 24.39
N GLN A 232 -20.62 -4.70 25.70
CA GLN A 232 -21.67 -3.91 26.36
C GLN A 232 -21.57 -2.45 25.92
N ASP A 233 -20.36 -1.86 25.99
CA ASP A 233 -20.15 -0.47 25.56
C ASP A 233 -20.38 -0.31 24.05
N LEU A 234 -20.09 -1.35 23.25
CA LEU A 234 -20.41 -1.35 21.82
C LEU A 234 -21.94 -1.30 21.58
N ALA A 235 -22.71 -2.05 22.36
CA ALA A 235 -24.17 -2.02 22.25
C ALA A 235 -24.75 -0.66 22.71
N GLU A 236 -24.20 -0.07 23.78
CA GLU A 236 -24.56 1.26 24.26
C GLU A 236 -24.23 2.34 23.20
N ALA A 237 -23.02 2.31 22.64
CA ALA A 237 -22.61 3.24 21.59
C ALA A 237 -23.50 3.13 20.33
N SER A 238 -23.87 1.91 19.95
CA SER A 238 -24.79 1.67 18.83
C SER A 238 -26.19 2.18 19.11
N ALA A 239 -26.71 2.02 20.34
CA ALA A 239 -28.00 2.53 20.75
C ALA A 239 -28.01 4.07 20.74
N ASN A 240 -26.95 4.70 21.25
CA ASN A 240 -26.79 6.16 21.25
C ASN A 240 -26.71 6.70 19.81
N LEU A 241 -26.00 6.01 18.89
CA LEU A 241 -25.95 6.39 17.49
C LEU A 241 -27.34 6.30 16.85
N TRP A 242 -28.09 5.23 17.14
CA TRP A 242 -29.46 5.08 16.62
C TRP A 242 -30.40 6.18 17.14
N GLU A 243 -30.21 6.61 18.40
CA GLU A 243 -30.98 7.73 18.97
C GLU A 243 -30.70 9.06 18.30
N ARG A 244 -29.43 9.33 17.96
CA ARG A 244 -29.06 10.54 17.20
C ARG A 244 -29.59 10.50 15.76
N GLN A 245 -29.67 9.30 15.17
CA GLN A 245 -30.11 9.08 13.80
C GLN A 245 -31.21 8.00 13.72
N PRO A 246 -32.46 8.31 14.09
CA PRO A 246 -33.55 7.30 14.19
C PRO A 246 -33.92 6.61 12.87
N HIS A 247 -33.54 7.20 11.73
CA HIS A 247 -33.82 6.67 10.40
C HIS A 247 -32.78 5.65 9.89
N LEU A 248 -31.71 5.41 10.64
CA LEU A 248 -30.71 4.42 10.26
C LEU A 248 -31.34 3.03 10.11
N LYS A 249 -30.95 2.35 9.03
CA LYS A 249 -31.30 0.96 8.74
C LYS A 249 -30.14 0.02 9.05
N ARG A 250 -28.92 0.50 8.91
CA ARG A 250 -27.68 -0.26 9.07
C ARG A 250 -26.60 0.56 9.75
N MET A 251 -25.70 -0.12 10.46
CA MET A 251 -24.48 0.44 11.02
C MET A 251 -23.28 -0.43 10.63
N VAL A 252 -22.11 0.14 10.58
CA VAL A 252 -20.85 -0.60 10.41
C VAL A 252 -20.15 -0.66 11.76
N ILE A 253 -19.81 -1.84 12.21
CA ILE A 253 -18.93 -2.08 13.35
C ILE A 253 -17.55 -2.41 12.80
N LYS A 254 -16.51 -1.76 13.31
CA LYS A 254 -15.14 -1.95 12.84
C LYS A 254 -14.23 -2.20 14.04
N LEU A 255 -13.31 -3.16 13.94
CA LEU A 255 -12.19 -3.24 14.87
C LEU A 255 -11.32 -1.99 14.66
N ASN A 256 -10.95 -1.33 15.77
CA ASN A 256 -10.25 -0.05 15.70
C ASN A 256 -8.87 -0.15 15.00
N GLU A 257 -8.15 -1.26 15.20
CA GLU A 257 -6.86 -1.56 14.57
C GLU A 257 -6.97 -2.66 13.48
N GLY A 258 -8.13 -2.84 12.85
CA GLY A 258 -8.33 -3.84 11.79
C GLY A 258 -7.63 -3.48 10.48
N PHE A 259 -7.27 -4.50 9.67
CA PHE A 259 -6.60 -4.38 8.39
C PHE A 259 -7.54 -4.73 7.23
N SER A 260 -7.45 -4.00 6.11
CA SER A 260 -8.04 -4.34 4.80
C SER A 260 -9.56 -4.61 4.77
N GLY A 261 -10.36 -3.98 5.64
CA GLY A 261 -11.82 -4.20 5.66
C GLY A 261 -12.28 -5.53 6.28
N GLU A 262 -11.39 -6.49 6.50
CA GLU A 262 -11.74 -7.78 7.13
C GLU A 262 -12.17 -7.62 8.59
N GLY A 263 -11.75 -6.57 9.27
CA GLY A 263 -12.21 -6.18 10.61
C GLY A 263 -13.56 -5.45 10.63
N ASN A 264 -14.36 -5.51 9.56
CA ASN A 264 -15.65 -4.84 9.46
C ASN A 264 -16.81 -5.84 9.55
N ALA A 265 -17.89 -5.40 10.19
CA ALA A 265 -19.15 -6.14 10.27
C ALA A 265 -20.34 -5.20 10.09
N LEU A 266 -21.35 -5.65 9.38
CA LEU A 266 -22.57 -4.89 9.16
C LEU A 266 -23.64 -5.29 10.17
N LEU A 267 -24.15 -4.31 10.92
CA LEU A 267 -25.27 -4.45 11.82
C LEU A 267 -26.56 -4.01 11.11
N ASN A 268 -27.46 -4.96 10.82
CA ASN A 268 -28.78 -4.66 10.27
C ASN A 268 -29.77 -4.38 11.39
N LEU A 269 -30.41 -3.22 11.37
CA LEU A 269 -31.38 -2.79 12.38
C LEU A 269 -32.82 -3.19 12.03
N SER A 270 -33.09 -3.61 10.81
CA SER A 270 -34.45 -3.96 10.36
C SER A 270 -35.11 -5.09 11.19
N PRO A 271 -34.39 -6.16 11.59
CA PRO A 271 -34.98 -7.21 12.43
C PRO A 271 -35.40 -6.75 13.83
N ILE A 272 -34.82 -5.64 14.30
CA ILE A 272 -35.07 -5.05 15.62
C ILE A 272 -35.77 -3.69 15.55
N ALA A 273 -36.49 -3.39 14.45
CA ALA A 273 -37.19 -2.13 14.22
C ALA A 273 -38.21 -1.74 15.29
N ASP A 274 -38.75 -2.73 16.02
CA ASP A 274 -39.65 -2.47 17.15
C ASP A 274 -38.96 -1.77 18.33
N TYR A 275 -37.61 -1.83 18.39
CA TYR A 275 -36.80 -1.20 19.42
C TYR A 275 -36.22 0.17 18.96
N GLN A 276 -36.65 0.69 17.80
CA GLN A 276 -36.17 1.98 17.33
C GLN A 276 -36.49 3.13 18.31
N PRO A 277 -35.75 4.25 18.25
CA PRO A 277 -36.03 5.44 19.07
C PRO A 277 -37.48 5.87 18.97
N GLY A 278 -38.10 6.18 20.13
CA GLY A 278 -39.51 6.52 20.22
C GLY A 278 -40.48 5.33 20.37
N ARG A 279 -40.03 4.06 20.15
CA ARG A 279 -40.85 2.86 20.32
C ARG A 279 -40.51 2.05 21.56
N ALA A 280 -39.25 2.01 21.96
CA ALA A 280 -38.78 1.25 23.11
C ALA A 280 -37.83 2.11 23.99
N SER A 281 -37.64 1.65 25.24
CA SER A 281 -36.66 2.28 26.12
C SER A 281 -35.25 2.12 25.63
N HIS A 282 -34.33 2.99 26.07
CA HIS A 282 -32.89 2.88 25.76
C HIS A 282 -32.35 1.51 26.18
N GLY A 283 -32.63 1.05 27.40
CA GLY A 283 -32.14 -0.23 27.89
C GLY A 283 -32.63 -1.44 27.09
N ASP A 284 -33.90 -1.40 26.60
CA ASP A 284 -34.45 -2.46 25.75
C ASP A 284 -33.73 -2.46 24.38
N ARG A 285 -33.47 -1.29 23.82
CA ARG A 285 -32.71 -1.11 22.58
C ARG A 285 -31.31 -1.65 22.68
N VAL A 286 -30.60 -1.33 23.76
CA VAL A 286 -29.23 -1.86 24.01
C VAL A 286 -29.24 -3.39 24.05
N ARG A 287 -30.23 -3.99 24.76
CA ARG A 287 -30.36 -5.46 24.81
C ARG A 287 -30.65 -6.05 23.43
N ALA A 288 -31.56 -5.45 22.68
CA ALA A 288 -31.90 -5.90 21.33
C ALA A 288 -30.70 -5.84 20.39
N ILE A 289 -29.92 -4.74 20.39
CA ILE A 289 -28.69 -4.59 19.61
C ILE A 289 -27.65 -5.63 20.01
N LYS A 290 -27.42 -5.83 21.31
CA LYS A 290 -26.45 -6.81 21.80
C LYS A 290 -26.80 -8.25 21.35
N ASN A 291 -28.07 -8.61 21.37
CA ASN A 291 -28.52 -9.89 20.83
C ASN A 291 -28.33 -10.01 19.32
N GLN A 292 -28.44 -8.87 18.59
CA GLN A 292 -28.24 -8.82 17.15
C GLN A 292 -26.78 -9.04 16.73
N PHE A 293 -25.80 -8.91 17.63
CA PHE A 293 -24.39 -9.16 17.33
C PHE A 293 -24.11 -10.59 16.85
N GLN A 294 -24.93 -11.57 17.22
CA GLN A 294 -24.83 -12.94 16.70
C GLN A 294 -25.18 -13.06 15.21
N HIS A 295 -25.84 -12.03 14.65
CA HIS A 295 -26.33 -11.98 13.27
C HIS A 295 -25.62 -10.90 12.43
N LEU A 296 -24.44 -10.45 12.87
CA LEU A 296 -23.62 -9.53 12.10
C LEU A 296 -23.19 -10.16 10.78
N ALA A 297 -23.23 -9.38 9.69
CA ALA A 297 -22.66 -9.78 8.42
C ALA A 297 -21.17 -9.35 8.38
N PHE A 298 -20.27 -10.32 8.54
CA PHE A 298 -18.83 -10.09 8.54
C PHE A 298 -18.27 -10.02 7.12
N GLN A 299 -17.26 -9.18 6.91
CA GLN A 299 -16.59 -9.05 5.61
C GLN A 299 -15.48 -10.09 5.44
N GLY A 300 -14.79 -10.47 6.52
CA GLY A 300 -13.76 -11.52 6.50
C GLY A 300 -14.36 -12.91 6.29
N PRO A 301 -13.79 -13.75 5.42
CA PRO A 301 -14.26 -15.11 5.20
C PRO A 301 -14.11 -15.95 6.47
N GLY A 302 -15.20 -16.63 6.88
CA GLY A 302 -15.22 -17.49 8.07
C GLY A 302 -15.25 -16.76 9.42
N GLU A 303 -15.30 -15.43 9.43
CA GLU A 303 -15.43 -14.65 10.66
C GLU A 303 -16.81 -14.83 11.30
N THR A 304 -16.85 -14.87 12.63
CA THR A 304 -18.05 -15.04 13.44
C THR A 304 -18.05 -14.08 14.62
N TRP A 305 -19.21 -13.85 15.25
CA TRP A 305 -19.24 -13.01 16.45
C TRP A 305 -18.30 -13.48 17.58
N PRO A 306 -18.21 -14.79 17.92
CA PRO A 306 -17.27 -15.23 18.95
C PRO A 306 -15.81 -14.87 18.62
N THR A 307 -15.36 -15.01 17.37
CA THR A 307 -13.99 -14.68 16.96
C THR A 307 -13.76 -13.17 16.86
N PHE A 308 -14.70 -12.44 16.29
CA PHE A 308 -14.65 -10.97 16.21
C PHE A 308 -14.73 -10.32 17.59
N GLY A 309 -15.72 -10.72 18.39
CA GLY A 309 -15.97 -10.15 19.72
C GLY A 309 -14.84 -10.40 20.72
N SER A 310 -14.10 -11.52 20.59
CA SER A 310 -12.96 -11.82 21.45
C SER A 310 -11.78 -10.87 21.24
N ARG A 311 -11.69 -10.20 20.09
CA ARG A 311 -10.62 -9.23 19.76
C ARG A 311 -10.93 -7.80 20.22
N ILE A 312 -12.19 -7.49 20.55
CA ILE A 312 -12.59 -6.14 20.99
C ILE A 312 -11.79 -5.66 22.23
N PRO A 313 -11.56 -6.50 23.26
CA PRO A 313 -10.79 -6.07 24.43
C PRO A 313 -9.33 -5.70 24.15
N GLU A 314 -8.76 -6.19 23.04
CA GLU A 314 -7.38 -5.93 22.65
C GLU A 314 -7.28 -4.81 21.60
N LEU A 315 -8.09 -4.87 20.55
CA LEU A 315 -8.01 -3.97 19.40
C LEU A 315 -8.93 -2.76 19.49
N GLY A 316 -9.89 -2.77 20.42
CA GLY A 316 -11.00 -1.82 20.44
C GLY A 316 -11.98 -2.02 19.27
N ALA A 317 -13.13 -1.40 19.35
CA ALA A 317 -14.10 -1.34 18.27
C ALA A 317 -14.76 0.04 18.19
N ILE A 318 -15.22 0.41 17.00
CA ILE A 318 -16.09 1.57 16.78
C ILE A 318 -17.38 1.12 16.09
N VAL A 319 -18.42 1.96 16.19
CA VAL A 319 -19.62 1.85 15.34
C VAL A 319 -19.85 3.14 14.61
N GLU A 320 -20.21 3.04 13.33
CA GLU A 320 -20.49 4.18 12.44
C GLU A 320 -21.82 3.98 11.71
N ALA A 321 -22.47 5.10 11.38
CA ALA A 321 -23.62 5.10 10.50
C ALA A 321 -23.22 4.56 9.12
N PHE A 322 -23.97 3.60 8.59
CA PHE A 322 -23.73 3.14 7.22
C PHE A 322 -24.20 4.22 6.22
N ILE A 323 -23.35 4.60 5.30
CA ILE A 323 -23.68 5.52 4.24
C ILE A 323 -24.53 4.79 3.20
N GLU A 324 -25.81 5.13 3.14
CA GLU A 324 -26.73 4.59 2.13
C GLU A 324 -26.63 5.37 0.83
N GLY A 325 -26.96 4.77 -0.29
CA GLY A 325 -27.04 5.42 -1.59
C GLY A 325 -26.62 4.50 -2.74
N ASP A 326 -27.10 4.82 -3.93
CA ASP A 326 -26.76 4.16 -5.17
C ASP A 326 -25.52 4.82 -5.80
N ASN A 327 -24.83 4.10 -6.68
CA ASN A 327 -23.66 4.58 -7.41
C ASN A 327 -22.51 5.08 -6.52
N LYS A 328 -22.33 4.48 -5.34
CA LYS A 328 -21.19 4.78 -4.47
C LYS A 328 -19.86 4.49 -5.17
N ARG A 329 -18.89 5.37 -4.93
CA ARG A 329 -17.49 5.21 -5.29
C ARG A 329 -16.64 5.17 -4.03
N SER A 330 -15.48 4.55 -4.13
CA SER A 330 -14.53 4.43 -3.02
C SER A 330 -13.20 5.09 -3.43
N PRO A 331 -13.16 6.43 -3.56
CA PRO A 331 -11.92 7.09 -3.90
C PRO A 331 -10.96 7.13 -2.72
N SER A 332 -9.68 7.31 -3.04
CA SER A 332 -8.63 7.57 -2.06
C SER A 332 -7.68 8.65 -2.55
N VAL A 333 -7.03 9.34 -1.61
CA VAL A 333 -5.90 10.24 -1.87
C VAL A 333 -4.66 9.67 -1.21
N GLN A 334 -3.54 9.74 -1.90
CA GLN A 334 -2.23 9.41 -1.37
C GLN A 334 -1.40 10.69 -1.28
N ALA A 335 -0.77 10.90 -0.14
CA ALA A 335 0.09 12.05 0.12
C ALA A 335 1.36 11.63 0.86
N GLN A 336 2.32 12.55 0.90
CA GLN A 336 3.58 12.38 1.59
C GLN A 336 3.89 13.61 2.43
N ILE A 337 4.39 13.40 3.65
CA ILE A 337 4.94 14.45 4.51
C ILE A 337 6.45 14.28 4.48
N ASN A 338 7.15 15.29 3.96
CA ASN A 338 8.60 15.24 3.90
C ASN A 338 9.22 15.49 5.30
N PRO A 339 10.52 15.23 5.50
CA PRO A 339 11.16 15.45 6.80
C PRO A 339 11.11 16.89 7.32
N LEU A 340 10.82 17.87 6.49
CA LEU A 340 10.65 19.27 6.90
C LEU A 340 9.19 19.63 7.25
N GLY A 341 8.26 18.66 7.18
CA GLY A 341 6.85 18.84 7.50
C GLY A 341 5.99 19.39 6.36
N THR A 342 6.52 19.48 5.14
CA THR A 342 5.74 19.89 3.97
C THR A 342 4.92 18.72 3.44
N VAL A 343 3.66 18.97 3.14
CA VAL A 343 2.73 17.99 2.56
C VAL A 343 2.73 18.09 1.05
N GLU A 344 2.92 16.95 0.39
CA GLU A 344 2.82 16.80 -1.06
C GLU A 344 1.71 15.79 -1.37
N ILE A 345 0.72 16.20 -2.16
CA ILE A 345 -0.25 15.25 -2.72
C ILE A 345 0.43 14.49 -3.86
N LEU A 346 0.39 13.18 -3.77
CA LEU A 346 1.01 12.29 -4.76
C LEU A 346 0.02 11.87 -5.83
N SER A 347 -1.18 11.46 -5.43
CA SER A 347 -2.16 10.89 -6.36
C SER A 347 -3.54 10.78 -5.74
N THR A 348 -4.56 10.71 -6.59
CA THR A 348 -5.92 10.31 -6.24
C THR A 348 -6.32 9.06 -7.02
N HIS A 349 -7.14 8.20 -6.46
CA HIS A 349 -7.51 6.91 -7.04
C HIS A 349 -8.99 6.62 -6.85
N ASP A 350 -9.57 5.83 -7.73
CA ASP A 350 -10.77 5.06 -7.44
C ASP A 350 -10.38 3.61 -7.15
N GLN A 351 -10.73 3.13 -5.96
CA GLN A 351 -10.49 1.75 -5.56
C GLN A 351 -11.47 0.82 -6.27
N ILE A 352 -10.95 -0.30 -6.74
CA ILE A 352 -11.74 -1.42 -7.25
C ILE A 352 -11.93 -2.36 -6.08
N LEU A 353 -13.16 -2.46 -5.61
CA LEU A 353 -13.50 -3.26 -4.45
C LEU A 353 -14.30 -4.50 -4.86
N GLY A 354 -14.16 -5.56 -4.10
CA GLY A 354 -14.88 -6.83 -4.23
C GLY A 354 -15.29 -7.41 -2.88
N GLY A 355 -15.59 -8.70 -2.86
CA GLY A 355 -16.14 -9.37 -1.66
C GLY A 355 -17.64 -9.21 -1.54
N PRO A 356 -18.27 -9.77 -0.46
CA PRO A 356 -19.72 -9.85 -0.31
C PRO A 356 -20.44 -8.50 -0.38
N ASP A 357 -19.87 -7.47 0.25
CA ASP A 357 -20.44 -6.11 0.32
C ASP A 357 -19.53 -5.06 -0.32
N GLY A 358 -18.57 -5.49 -1.18
CA GLY A 358 -17.69 -4.57 -1.90
C GLY A 358 -16.74 -3.79 -0.99
N GLN A 359 -16.15 -4.42 0.04
CA GLN A 359 -15.23 -3.78 0.97
C GLN A 359 -13.79 -4.32 0.90
N ILE A 360 -13.54 -5.35 0.08
CA ILE A 360 -12.21 -5.95 -0.09
C ILE A 360 -11.50 -5.27 -1.26
N TYR A 361 -10.31 -4.73 -1.01
CA TYR A 361 -9.48 -4.10 -2.04
C TYR A 361 -8.97 -5.13 -3.06
N LEU A 362 -9.27 -4.92 -4.33
CA LEU A 362 -8.81 -5.74 -5.46
C LEU A 362 -7.82 -5.01 -6.37
N GLY A 363 -7.83 -3.69 -6.34
CA GLY A 363 -6.99 -2.86 -7.19
C GLY A 363 -7.46 -1.41 -7.22
N CYS A 364 -6.89 -0.62 -8.10
CA CYS A 364 -7.26 0.78 -8.27
C CYS A 364 -7.05 1.27 -9.71
N GLN A 365 -7.77 2.31 -10.04
CA GLN A 365 -7.50 3.14 -11.23
C GLN A 365 -6.99 4.53 -10.82
N PHE A 366 -6.13 5.09 -11.63
CA PHE A 366 -5.61 6.45 -11.49
C PHE A 366 -5.89 7.27 -12.76
N PRO A 367 -6.27 8.52 -12.61
CA PRO A 367 -6.67 9.23 -11.39
C PRO A 367 -8.07 8.82 -10.91
N ALA A 368 -8.51 9.33 -9.75
CA ALA A 368 -9.90 9.31 -9.35
C ALA A 368 -10.77 10.10 -10.33
N ASP A 369 -12.06 9.81 -10.34
CA ASP A 369 -13.03 10.44 -11.25
C ASP A 369 -13.11 11.97 -11.05
N GLU A 370 -13.27 12.70 -12.13
CA GLU A 370 -13.20 14.17 -12.17
C GLU A 370 -14.12 14.87 -11.15
N PRO A 371 -15.39 14.46 -10.94
CA PRO A 371 -16.33 15.22 -10.13
C PRO A 371 -15.91 15.40 -8.66
N TYR A 372 -15.08 14.49 -8.12
CA TYR A 372 -14.64 14.56 -6.72
C TYR A 372 -13.12 14.57 -6.55
N ARG A 373 -12.34 14.39 -7.63
CA ARG A 373 -10.88 14.27 -7.59
C ARG A 373 -10.20 15.42 -6.85
N LEU A 374 -10.50 16.65 -7.21
CA LEU A 374 -9.90 17.83 -6.56
C LEU A 374 -10.42 18.04 -5.14
N LYS A 375 -11.64 17.62 -4.83
CA LYS A 375 -12.21 17.69 -3.49
C LYS A 375 -11.49 16.75 -2.52
N ILE A 376 -11.27 15.48 -2.91
CA ILE A 376 -10.51 14.55 -2.07
C ILE A 376 -9.05 14.95 -1.94
N GLN A 377 -8.46 15.55 -2.99
CA GLN A 377 -7.12 16.11 -2.95
C GLN A 377 -6.98 17.18 -1.87
N GLU A 378 -7.92 18.12 -1.84
CA GLU A 378 -7.93 19.20 -0.83
C GLU A 378 -8.13 18.64 0.59
N TYR A 379 -9.03 17.67 0.76
CA TYR A 379 -9.19 16.98 2.04
C TYR A 379 -7.90 16.28 2.48
N GLY A 380 -7.21 15.60 1.55
CA GLY A 380 -5.92 14.98 1.82
C GLY A 380 -4.85 15.98 2.24
N ARG A 381 -4.83 17.18 1.64
CA ARG A 381 -3.90 18.27 2.01
C ARG A 381 -4.17 18.76 3.44
N LEU A 382 -5.42 19.05 3.79
CA LEU A 382 -5.81 19.52 5.13
C LEU A 382 -5.48 18.47 6.21
N ILE A 383 -5.78 17.18 5.94
CA ILE A 383 -5.44 16.07 6.83
C ILE A 383 -3.92 15.96 6.98
N GLY A 384 -3.18 16.05 5.87
CA GLY A 384 -1.72 15.98 5.87
C GLY A 384 -1.08 17.10 6.68
N GLU A 385 -1.58 18.33 6.60
CA GLU A 385 -1.11 19.47 7.40
C GLU A 385 -1.35 19.25 8.89
N ASN A 386 -2.51 18.70 9.27
CA ASN A 386 -2.80 18.34 10.66
C ASN A 386 -1.85 17.23 11.18
N LEU A 387 -1.64 16.19 10.37
CA LEU A 387 -0.72 15.10 10.68
C LEU A 387 0.74 15.59 10.77
N ALA A 388 1.16 16.48 9.89
CA ALA A 388 2.50 17.09 9.92
C ALA A 388 2.74 17.88 11.20
N GLN A 389 1.75 18.65 11.67
CA GLN A 389 1.82 19.35 12.96
C GLN A 389 1.98 18.39 14.16
N LYS A 390 1.48 17.17 14.04
CA LYS A 390 1.64 16.09 15.03
C LYS A 390 2.98 15.36 14.90
N GLY A 391 3.77 15.67 13.88
CA GLY A 391 5.09 15.07 13.63
C GLY A 391 5.08 13.83 12.73
N ALA A 392 3.96 13.51 12.08
CA ALA A 392 3.91 12.41 11.12
C ALA A 392 4.85 12.66 9.93
N LEU A 393 5.39 11.58 9.39
CA LEU A 393 6.33 11.58 8.26
C LEU A 393 5.97 10.51 7.26
N GLU A 394 6.47 10.68 6.05
CA GLU A 394 6.39 9.75 4.93
C GLU A 394 4.95 9.66 4.40
N ARG A 395 4.59 8.52 3.85
CA ARG A 395 3.33 8.35 3.11
C ARG A 395 2.17 8.06 4.03
N PHE A 396 1.05 8.64 3.65
CA PHE A 396 -0.25 8.26 4.16
C PHE A 396 -1.26 8.25 3.01
N SER A 397 -2.35 7.54 3.22
CA SER A 397 -3.52 7.63 2.35
C SER A 397 -4.78 7.89 3.18
N VAL A 398 -5.78 8.48 2.54
CA VAL A 398 -7.10 8.66 3.12
C VAL A 398 -8.12 8.03 2.18
N ASP A 399 -8.93 7.15 2.73
CA ASP A 399 -10.00 6.49 2.00
C ASP A 399 -11.33 7.23 2.22
N PHE A 400 -12.12 7.33 1.14
CA PHE A 400 -13.39 8.04 1.16
C PHE A 400 -14.51 7.17 0.60
N ILE A 401 -15.74 7.56 0.89
CA ILE A 401 -16.94 7.19 0.14
C ILE A 401 -17.46 8.45 -0.54
N ALA A 402 -17.67 8.38 -1.84
CA ALA A 402 -18.30 9.43 -2.63
C ALA A 402 -19.60 8.92 -3.26
N LEU A 403 -20.64 9.75 -3.27
CA LEU A 403 -21.93 9.46 -3.88
C LEU A 403 -22.54 10.72 -4.48
N PRO A 404 -23.36 10.61 -5.55
CA PRO A 404 -24.05 11.76 -6.11
C PRO A 404 -24.89 12.48 -5.06
N SER A 405 -24.76 13.81 -4.97
CA SER A 405 -25.54 14.60 -4.00
C SER A 405 -27.01 14.59 -4.33
N THR A 406 -27.84 14.30 -3.34
CA THR A 406 -29.31 14.38 -3.47
C THR A 406 -29.83 15.81 -3.48
N ASN A 407 -29.04 16.77 -3.01
CA ASN A 407 -29.44 18.17 -2.84
C ASN A 407 -29.11 19.06 -4.05
N SER A 408 -28.25 18.58 -4.97
CA SER A 408 -27.86 19.30 -6.19
C SER A 408 -27.72 18.33 -7.37
N PRO A 409 -28.78 18.09 -8.15
CA PRO A 409 -28.82 17.00 -9.14
C PRO A 409 -27.84 17.13 -10.32
N SER A 410 -27.12 18.25 -10.49
CA SER A 410 -26.47 18.50 -11.78
C SER A 410 -24.97 18.16 -11.87
N SER A 411 -24.24 17.93 -10.78
CA SER A 411 -22.84 17.46 -10.84
C SER A 411 -22.11 17.40 -9.49
N ASP A 412 -22.76 17.65 -8.35
CA ASP A 412 -22.09 17.68 -7.04
C ASP A 412 -22.07 16.29 -6.40
N TRP A 413 -20.98 15.98 -5.71
CA TRP A 413 -20.78 14.71 -5.00
C TRP A 413 -20.56 14.97 -3.53
N ASP A 414 -21.29 14.23 -2.70
CA ASP A 414 -21.05 14.17 -1.26
C ASP A 414 -19.87 13.19 -1.02
N VAL A 415 -18.86 13.68 -0.29
CA VAL A 415 -17.63 12.94 -0.03
C VAL A 415 -17.43 12.84 1.48
N PHE A 416 -17.27 11.61 1.97
CA PHE A 416 -17.09 11.29 3.38
C PHE A 416 -15.77 10.58 3.58
N ALA A 417 -14.91 11.10 4.48
CA ALA A 417 -13.67 10.45 4.86
C ALA A 417 -13.95 9.25 5.77
N ILE A 418 -13.24 8.15 5.56
CA ILE A 418 -13.50 6.86 6.20
C ILE A 418 -12.34 6.39 7.07
N GLU A 419 -11.09 6.49 6.56
CA GLU A 419 -9.92 5.95 7.23
C GLU A 419 -8.65 6.66 6.76
N ILE A 420 -7.71 6.88 7.70
CA ILE A 420 -6.34 7.32 7.41
C ILE A 420 -5.43 6.09 7.55
N ASN A 421 -4.61 5.83 6.55
CA ASN A 421 -3.60 4.79 6.58
C ASN A 421 -2.21 5.45 6.64
N LEU A 422 -1.53 5.43 7.81
CA LEU A 422 -0.18 6.00 8.02
C LEU A 422 0.92 5.03 7.59
N ARG A 423 0.85 4.53 6.35
CA ARG A 423 1.79 3.53 5.80
C ARG A 423 1.68 3.47 4.29
N CYS A 424 2.57 2.71 3.66
CA CYS A 424 2.38 2.31 2.27
C CYS A 424 1.11 1.47 2.12
N GLY A 425 0.40 1.63 1.03
CA GLY A 425 -0.85 0.94 0.71
C GLY A 425 -0.83 0.27 -0.66
N GLY A 426 -1.97 -0.30 -1.06
CA GLY A 426 -2.14 -0.92 -2.38
C GLY A 426 -1.98 0.07 -3.55
N THR A 427 -2.20 1.36 -3.32
CA THR A 427 -2.02 2.42 -4.33
C THR A 427 -0.58 2.93 -4.42
N THR A 428 0.30 2.57 -3.47
CA THR A 428 1.67 3.12 -3.41
C THR A 428 2.53 2.60 -4.56
N HIS A 429 2.63 1.28 -4.72
CA HIS A 429 3.52 0.70 -5.72
C HIS A 429 3.14 1.03 -7.17
N PRO A 430 1.86 1.06 -7.60
CA PRO A 430 1.53 1.40 -8.98
C PRO A 430 1.83 2.86 -9.29
N PHE A 431 1.53 3.79 -8.37
CA PHE A 431 1.87 5.19 -8.56
C PHE A 431 3.38 5.43 -8.61
N MET A 432 4.15 4.82 -7.70
CA MET A 432 5.60 4.97 -7.69
C MET A 432 6.25 4.33 -8.92
N THR A 433 5.70 3.23 -9.41
CA THR A 433 6.11 2.62 -10.68
C THR A 433 5.92 3.61 -11.84
N LEU A 434 4.74 4.20 -11.98
CA LEU A 434 4.49 5.24 -12.96
C LEU A 434 5.46 6.41 -12.83
N LYS A 435 5.59 6.97 -11.61
CA LYS A 435 6.45 8.12 -11.33
C LYS A 435 7.92 7.84 -11.71
N TYR A 436 8.45 6.70 -11.28
CA TYR A 436 9.87 6.39 -11.54
C TYR A 436 10.15 6.02 -13.00
N LEU A 437 9.25 5.31 -13.67
CA LEU A 437 9.46 4.95 -15.09
C LEU A 437 9.40 6.16 -16.01
N THR A 438 8.44 7.04 -15.81
CA THR A 438 8.21 8.18 -16.71
C THR A 438 8.95 9.44 -16.28
N GLY A 439 9.43 9.50 -15.01
CA GLY A 439 10.06 10.69 -14.44
C GLY A 439 9.15 11.92 -14.39
N GLY A 440 7.83 11.71 -14.45
CA GLY A 440 6.84 12.75 -14.51
C GLY A 440 6.45 13.32 -13.14
N PHE A 441 5.44 14.15 -13.13
CA PHE A 441 4.95 14.86 -11.94
C PHE A 441 3.41 14.87 -11.87
N TYR A 442 2.89 14.95 -10.65
CA TYR A 442 1.47 15.15 -10.40
C TYR A 442 1.15 16.64 -10.40
N ASN A 443 0.19 17.07 -11.22
CA ASN A 443 -0.28 18.45 -11.28
C ASN A 443 -1.49 18.61 -10.33
N SER A 444 -1.33 19.41 -9.30
CA SER A 444 -2.39 19.66 -8.31
C SER A 444 -3.53 20.55 -8.81
N GLU A 445 -3.36 21.23 -9.96
CA GLU A 445 -4.40 22.10 -10.52
C GLU A 445 -5.54 21.31 -11.18
N ASP A 446 -5.20 20.17 -11.81
CA ASP A 446 -6.16 19.30 -12.50
C ASP A 446 -6.23 17.88 -11.93
N GLY A 447 -5.33 17.54 -11.02
CA GLY A 447 -5.26 16.22 -10.39
C GLY A 447 -4.81 15.11 -11.34
N LEU A 448 -4.05 15.44 -12.39
CA LEU A 448 -3.49 14.51 -13.36
C LEU A 448 -1.98 14.34 -13.19
N PHE A 449 -1.46 13.27 -13.73
CA PHE A 449 -0.02 13.03 -13.78
C PHE A 449 0.48 13.21 -15.21
N TYR A 450 1.54 13.97 -15.38
CA TYR A 450 2.17 14.23 -16.66
C TYR A 450 3.58 13.63 -16.71
N SER A 451 3.87 12.85 -17.76
CA SER A 451 5.23 12.38 -18.00
C SER A 451 6.18 13.54 -18.32
N GLN A 452 7.49 13.29 -18.31
CA GLN A 452 8.47 14.30 -18.77
C GLN A 452 8.25 14.80 -20.21
N LYS A 453 7.55 14.00 -21.02
CA LYS A 453 7.16 14.37 -22.40
C LYS A 453 5.89 15.23 -22.46
N GLY A 454 5.33 15.62 -21.30
CA GLY A 454 4.13 16.44 -21.20
C GLY A 454 2.84 15.70 -21.52
N ARG A 455 2.84 14.37 -21.58
CA ARG A 455 1.63 13.56 -21.84
C ARG A 455 0.95 13.16 -20.53
N PRO A 456 -0.37 13.31 -20.43
CA PRO A 456 -1.11 12.80 -19.28
C PRO A 456 -1.01 11.27 -19.25
N LYS A 457 -0.86 10.70 -18.05
CA LYS A 457 -0.75 9.26 -17.83
C LYS A 457 -1.80 8.77 -16.86
N TYR A 458 -2.27 7.58 -17.14
CA TYR A 458 -3.29 6.86 -16.40
C TYR A 458 -2.78 5.47 -16.08
N TYR A 459 -3.36 4.80 -15.09
CA TYR A 459 -3.15 3.38 -14.90
C TYR A 459 -4.37 2.66 -14.32
N LEU A 460 -4.41 1.36 -14.59
CA LEU A 460 -5.23 0.37 -13.92
C LEU A 460 -4.30 -0.65 -13.27
N ALA A 461 -4.37 -0.80 -11.96
CA ALA A 461 -3.53 -1.70 -11.20
C ALA A 461 -4.36 -2.71 -10.40
N SER A 462 -3.84 -3.92 -10.26
CA SER A 462 -4.43 -4.98 -9.45
C SER A 462 -3.34 -5.88 -8.86
N ASP A 463 -3.48 -6.26 -7.60
CA ASP A 463 -2.69 -7.31 -6.95
C ASP A 463 -3.39 -8.67 -7.02
N ASN A 464 -4.55 -8.76 -7.67
CA ASN A 464 -5.47 -9.88 -7.58
C ASN A 464 -5.90 -10.44 -8.95
N LEU A 465 -5.02 -10.40 -9.96
CA LEU A 465 -5.23 -11.23 -11.14
C LEU A 465 -4.95 -12.67 -10.74
N GLN A 466 -5.97 -13.39 -10.29
CA GLN A 466 -5.84 -14.72 -9.72
C GLN A 466 -6.80 -15.70 -10.42
N LYS A 467 -6.22 -16.80 -10.92
CA LYS A 467 -6.98 -17.92 -11.49
C LYS A 467 -6.26 -19.23 -11.21
N LYS A 468 -7.02 -20.26 -10.81
CA LYS A 468 -6.48 -21.59 -10.52
C LYS A 468 -5.65 -22.15 -11.69
N ARG A 469 -6.02 -21.85 -12.95
CA ARG A 469 -5.29 -22.31 -14.13
C ARG A 469 -3.88 -21.72 -14.27
N TYR A 470 -3.57 -20.64 -13.58
CA TYR A 470 -2.24 -20.01 -13.59
C TYR A 470 -1.26 -20.69 -12.61
N GLN A 471 -1.77 -21.53 -11.71
CA GLN A 471 -0.91 -22.33 -10.84
C GLN A 471 0.03 -23.21 -11.66
N GLY A 472 1.27 -23.28 -11.24
CA GLY A 472 2.34 -24.00 -11.93
C GLY A 472 3.14 -23.16 -12.93
N LEU A 473 2.68 -21.96 -13.33
CA LEU A 473 3.52 -21.04 -14.10
C LEU A 473 4.66 -20.50 -13.22
N LEU A 474 5.87 -20.68 -13.67
CA LEU A 474 7.06 -20.11 -13.01
C LEU A 474 7.27 -18.65 -13.45
N PRO A 475 8.03 -17.84 -12.70
CA PRO A 475 8.42 -16.51 -13.14
C PRO A 475 9.10 -16.48 -14.52
N HIS A 476 9.88 -17.50 -14.88
CA HIS A 476 10.48 -17.63 -16.21
C HIS A 476 9.42 -17.79 -17.32
N ASP A 477 8.42 -18.66 -17.09
CA ASP A 477 7.32 -18.85 -18.05
C ASP A 477 6.55 -17.54 -18.28
N LEU A 478 6.32 -16.78 -17.20
CA LEU A 478 5.69 -15.47 -17.30
C LEU A 478 6.53 -14.50 -18.14
N ILE A 479 7.84 -14.43 -17.94
CA ILE A 479 8.73 -13.56 -18.71
C ILE A 479 8.74 -13.96 -20.19
N ASP A 480 8.76 -15.25 -20.50
CA ASP A 480 8.68 -15.75 -21.88
C ASP A 480 7.35 -15.34 -22.54
N ILE A 481 6.23 -15.46 -21.84
CA ILE A 481 4.92 -15.01 -22.31
C ILE A 481 4.92 -13.50 -22.54
N ILE A 482 5.44 -12.72 -21.59
CA ILE A 482 5.53 -11.26 -21.67
C ILE A 482 6.33 -10.85 -22.91
N ALA A 483 7.50 -11.46 -23.13
CA ALA A 483 8.37 -11.16 -24.25
C ALA A 483 7.74 -11.57 -25.58
N HIS A 484 7.19 -12.79 -25.68
CA HIS A 484 6.58 -13.30 -26.90
C HIS A 484 5.39 -12.45 -27.37
N HIS A 485 4.60 -11.94 -26.45
CA HIS A 485 3.37 -11.18 -26.76
C HIS A 485 3.52 -9.66 -26.67
N ASN A 486 4.73 -9.15 -26.40
CA ASN A 486 5.00 -7.72 -26.23
C ASN A 486 4.04 -7.08 -25.22
N LEU A 487 4.02 -7.61 -23.98
CA LEU A 487 3.15 -7.14 -22.90
C LEU A 487 3.84 -6.18 -21.95
N HIS A 488 5.17 -6.05 -22.03
CA HIS A 488 5.97 -5.22 -21.17
C HIS A 488 5.73 -3.72 -21.38
N PHE A 489 6.11 -2.93 -20.38
CA PHE A 489 6.12 -1.48 -20.48
C PHE A 489 7.17 -1.03 -21.51
N ASP A 490 6.76 -0.22 -22.46
CA ASP A 490 7.62 0.38 -23.48
C ASP A 490 8.02 1.82 -23.07
N THR A 491 9.31 2.07 -22.92
CA THR A 491 9.84 3.37 -22.49
C THR A 491 9.74 4.45 -23.57
N GLY A 492 9.60 4.06 -24.84
CA GLY A 492 9.41 4.97 -25.98
C GLY A 492 8.02 5.58 -25.98
N THR A 493 7.00 4.75 -25.85
CA THR A 493 5.59 5.16 -25.78
C THR A 493 5.17 5.53 -24.34
N GLU A 494 5.91 5.09 -23.33
CA GLU A 494 5.60 5.20 -21.89
C GLU A 494 4.25 4.54 -21.57
N THR A 495 3.95 3.42 -22.22
CA THR A 495 2.72 2.64 -22.06
C THR A 495 3.02 1.15 -21.98
N GLY A 496 2.12 0.37 -21.40
CA GLY A 496 2.25 -1.08 -21.29
C GLY A 496 2.06 -1.57 -19.85
N THR A 497 2.43 -2.82 -19.60
CA THR A 497 2.20 -3.47 -18.30
C THR A 497 3.52 -3.64 -17.54
N VAL A 498 3.49 -3.33 -16.25
CA VAL A 498 4.54 -3.68 -15.28
C VAL A 498 3.97 -4.74 -14.34
N PHE A 499 4.69 -5.85 -14.23
CA PHE A 499 4.30 -7.01 -13.41
C PHE A 499 4.98 -6.95 -12.04
N HIS A 500 4.26 -7.38 -11.02
CA HIS A 500 4.75 -7.49 -9.65
C HIS A 500 4.13 -8.71 -8.95
N LEU A 501 4.59 -9.07 -7.76
CA LEU A 501 4.17 -10.29 -7.06
C LEU A 501 4.32 -11.56 -7.94
N MET A 502 5.36 -11.61 -8.77
CA MET A 502 5.58 -12.73 -9.70
C MET A 502 5.86 -14.05 -8.97
N GLY A 503 6.41 -13.99 -7.76
CA GLY A 503 6.63 -15.16 -6.93
C GLY A 503 5.36 -15.86 -6.45
N THR A 504 4.21 -15.15 -6.40
CA THR A 504 2.93 -15.77 -6.01
C THR A 504 2.30 -16.63 -7.10
N LEU A 505 2.79 -16.52 -8.34
CA LEU A 505 2.12 -17.08 -9.51
C LEU A 505 2.05 -18.60 -9.45
N SER A 506 3.19 -19.27 -9.17
CA SER A 506 3.29 -20.71 -9.24
C SER A 506 2.40 -21.43 -8.22
N GLU A 507 2.40 -20.98 -6.98
CA GLU A 507 1.67 -21.64 -5.89
C GLU A 507 0.20 -21.21 -5.85
N PHE A 508 -0.07 -19.90 -6.00
CA PHE A 508 -1.41 -19.34 -5.78
C PHE A 508 -2.14 -18.99 -7.07
N GLY A 509 -1.48 -19.08 -8.25
CA GLY A 509 -2.05 -18.62 -9.51
C GLY A 509 -2.39 -17.13 -9.51
N LYS A 510 -1.67 -16.36 -8.69
CA LYS A 510 -1.91 -14.94 -8.41
C LYS A 510 -0.78 -14.09 -8.98
N LEU A 511 -1.13 -12.95 -9.55
CA LEU A 511 -0.20 -12.03 -10.18
C LEU A 511 -0.65 -10.59 -9.95
N GLY A 512 0.30 -9.71 -9.69
CA GLY A 512 0.09 -8.28 -9.65
C GLY A 512 0.49 -7.61 -10.96
N LEU A 513 -0.23 -6.58 -11.37
CA LEU A 513 0.08 -5.81 -12.57
C LEU A 513 -0.37 -4.34 -12.47
N THR A 514 0.40 -3.48 -13.13
CA THR A 514 0.09 -2.06 -13.32
C THR A 514 0.09 -1.78 -14.81
N ASN A 515 -1.08 -1.50 -15.38
CA ASN A 515 -1.26 -1.19 -16.80
C ASN A 515 -1.26 0.31 -16.99
N ILE A 516 -0.21 0.84 -17.61
CA ILE A 516 0.00 2.27 -17.82
C ILE A 516 -0.41 2.64 -19.26
N GLY A 517 -1.14 3.74 -19.41
CA GLY A 517 -1.61 4.24 -20.70
C GLY A 517 -1.81 5.74 -20.72
N ASP A 518 -2.18 6.24 -21.90
CA ASP A 518 -2.52 7.67 -22.11
C ASP A 518 -4.02 7.95 -21.86
N SER A 519 -4.79 6.92 -21.49
CA SER A 519 -6.20 7.00 -21.08
C SER A 519 -6.62 5.76 -20.29
N LEU A 520 -7.66 5.85 -19.45
CA LEU A 520 -8.21 4.69 -18.73
C LEU A 520 -8.69 3.57 -19.67
N PRO A 521 -9.41 3.83 -20.76
CA PRO A 521 -9.78 2.75 -21.71
C PRO A 521 -8.56 2.00 -22.27
N GLN A 522 -7.43 2.68 -22.51
CA GLN A 522 -6.20 2.01 -22.95
C GLN A 522 -5.64 1.11 -21.86
N CYS A 523 -5.67 1.54 -20.60
CA CYS A 523 -5.22 0.72 -19.46
C CYS A 523 -6.09 -0.53 -19.29
N GLU A 524 -7.42 -0.41 -19.46
CA GLU A 524 -8.36 -1.53 -19.43
C GLU A 524 -8.10 -2.53 -20.56
N LEU A 525 -7.85 -2.05 -21.78
CA LEU A 525 -7.48 -2.90 -22.90
C LEU A 525 -6.17 -3.65 -22.65
N CYS A 526 -5.16 -3.01 -22.05
CA CYS A 526 -3.93 -3.67 -21.63
C CYS A 526 -4.20 -4.78 -20.61
N TYR A 527 -5.02 -4.51 -19.59
CA TYR A 527 -5.41 -5.51 -18.60
C TYR A 527 -6.11 -6.72 -19.23
N GLN A 528 -7.09 -6.47 -20.07
CA GLN A 528 -7.85 -7.51 -20.79
C GLN A 528 -6.93 -8.32 -21.71
N LYS A 529 -5.99 -7.67 -22.41
CA LYS A 529 -5.00 -8.33 -23.27
C LYS A 529 -4.13 -9.29 -22.46
N VAL A 530 -3.57 -8.83 -21.31
CA VAL A 530 -2.77 -9.69 -20.43
C VAL A 530 -3.57 -10.89 -19.94
N SER A 531 -4.77 -10.65 -19.38
CA SER A 531 -5.62 -11.73 -18.86
C SER A 531 -5.98 -12.76 -19.94
N SER A 532 -6.37 -12.31 -21.13
CA SER A 532 -6.75 -13.21 -22.24
C SER A 532 -5.56 -14.01 -22.78
N ILE A 533 -4.36 -13.42 -22.79
CA ILE A 533 -3.13 -14.13 -23.22
C ILE A 533 -2.76 -15.19 -22.20
N LEU A 534 -2.72 -14.85 -20.90
CA LEU A 534 -2.44 -15.83 -19.84
C LEU A 534 -3.47 -16.97 -19.84
N ASP A 535 -4.74 -16.66 -20.07
CA ASP A 535 -5.78 -17.68 -20.20
C ASP A 535 -5.52 -18.64 -21.36
N ARG A 536 -5.07 -18.13 -22.51
CA ARG A 536 -4.77 -18.93 -23.70
C ARG A 536 -3.52 -19.78 -23.50
N GLU A 537 -2.44 -19.19 -23.03
CA GLU A 537 -1.17 -19.91 -22.81
C GLU A 537 -1.35 -21.06 -21.82
N THR A 538 -2.10 -20.85 -20.73
CA THR A 538 -2.37 -21.92 -19.76
C THR A 538 -3.33 -22.99 -20.25
N GLN A 539 -4.16 -22.74 -21.28
CA GLN A 539 -5.01 -23.74 -21.91
C GLN A 539 -4.21 -24.68 -22.80
N LEU A 540 -3.21 -24.19 -23.52
CA LEU A 540 -2.38 -24.96 -24.42
C LEU A 540 -1.58 -26.06 -23.68
N TYR A 541 -1.16 -25.81 -22.45
CA TYR A 541 -0.39 -26.77 -21.65
C TYR A 541 -1.26 -27.82 -20.93
N ASN A 542 -2.55 -27.58 -20.76
CA ASN A 542 -3.47 -28.54 -20.14
C ASN A 542 -4.10 -29.54 -21.12
N GLY A 543 -3.80 -29.45 -22.41
CA GLY A 543 -4.51 -30.17 -23.48
C GLY A 543 -3.75 -31.23 -24.26
N THR A 544 -2.42 -31.29 -24.25
CA THR A 544 -1.62 -32.32 -24.97
C THR A 544 -0.20 -32.41 -24.40
N PRO A 545 0.35 -33.62 -24.20
CA PRO A 545 1.80 -33.75 -23.92
C PRO A 545 2.53 -33.37 -25.22
N THR A 546 3.08 -32.18 -25.27
CA THR A 546 4.00 -31.81 -26.35
C THR A 546 5.28 -32.60 -26.15
N THR A 547 5.52 -33.55 -27.07
CA THR A 547 6.83 -34.19 -27.22
C THR A 547 7.89 -33.08 -27.36
N PRO A 548 8.98 -33.10 -26.61
CA PRO A 548 10.02 -32.10 -26.74
C PRO A 548 10.52 -32.06 -28.18
N ILE A 549 10.39 -30.95 -28.84
CA ILE A 549 11.07 -30.70 -30.11
C ILE A 549 12.53 -30.49 -29.75
N LEU A 550 13.31 -31.59 -29.80
CA LEU A 550 14.77 -31.49 -29.81
C LEU A 550 15.17 -30.69 -31.08
N PRO A 551 15.99 -29.65 -30.95
CA PRO A 551 16.48 -28.94 -32.13
C PRO A 551 17.24 -29.94 -32.98
N SER A 552 16.82 -30.13 -34.22
CA SER A 552 17.51 -30.94 -35.20
C SER A 552 18.90 -30.36 -35.41
N SER A 553 19.92 -31.08 -34.95
CA SER A 553 21.31 -30.82 -35.25
C SER A 553 21.61 -31.18 -36.72
N ASN A 554 21.29 -30.26 -37.61
CA ASN A 554 21.83 -30.22 -38.95
C ASN A 554 22.90 -29.14 -39.03
N VAL A 555 24.08 -29.45 -38.54
CA VAL A 555 25.30 -28.74 -38.91
C VAL A 555 25.93 -29.55 -40.05
N PRO A 556 26.07 -29.01 -41.29
CA PRO A 556 26.83 -29.67 -42.34
C PRO A 556 28.31 -29.73 -41.94
N GLY A 557 28.87 -30.93 -42.09
CA GLY A 557 30.26 -31.20 -41.74
C GLY A 557 31.26 -30.32 -42.50
N THR A 558 32.16 -29.72 -41.76
CA THR A 558 33.40 -29.11 -42.26
C THR A 558 34.45 -30.21 -42.47
N PRO A 559 35.14 -30.31 -43.63
CA PRO A 559 36.14 -31.38 -43.87
C PRO A 559 37.40 -31.11 -43.05
N LEU A 560 37.88 -32.17 -42.42
CA LEU A 560 39.21 -32.27 -41.79
C LEU A 560 40.31 -32.06 -42.86
N ILE A 561 41.16 -31.08 -42.69
CA ILE A 561 42.44 -30.93 -43.40
C ILE A 561 43.49 -31.59 -42.50
N PRO A 562 44.29 -32.56 -42.99
CA PRO A 562 45.40 -33.13 -42.24
C PRO A 562 46.64 -32.23 -42.41
N HIS A 563 47.24 -31.80 -41.32
CA HIS A 563 48.68 -31.82 -41.01
C HIS A 563 48.94 -31.28 -39.61
#